data_58b0ee7ae2e7d036b7b84b184d9005d6
#
_entry.id   58b0ee7ae2e7d036b7b84b184d9005d6
#
_cell.length_a   1.000
_cell.length_b   1.000
_cell.length_c   1.000
_cell.angle_alpha   90.00
_cell.angle_beta   90.00
_cell.angle_gamma   90.00
#
_symmetry.space_group_name_H-M   'P 1'
#
loop_
_entity.id
_entity.type
_entity.pdbx_description
1 polymer ?
#
loop_
_entity_poly.entity_id
_entity_poly.type
_entity_poly.pdbx_seq_one_letter_code
_entity_poly.pdbx_strand_id
1 'polypeptide(L)'
;MTTRIDQFSAPAPAGPVNAWIVGDDEEVIVIDPGSDAAGVLDALGDREVLAVICTHGHADHVAAALEVAERDEAPVALHPKDRSLWRDAHPGEDADIEMEDGGVFEVADVRLEVIYAPGHTPGSVCLYCEDLGAVFTGHVMLADGPAPQDGEYPDFAGQLNAIGEYLLPLPADTRVLPGQGPETTIAMAEKNFDSWVAAGPGLGG
;
A
#
# COMPACT_ATOMS: atom_id res chain seq x y z
N MET A 1 14.96 19.96 3.69
CA MET A 1 14.11 19.47 4.80
C MET A 1 14.29 17.96 4.89
N THR A 2 13.94 17.31 5.98
CA THR A 2 14.19 15.84 6.09
C THR A 2 12.94 15.11 5.70
N THR A 3 13.03 14.28 4.66
CA THR A 3 11.94 13.40 4.24
C THR A 3 11.69 12.33 5.30
N ARG A 4 10.42 12.05 5.60
CA ARG A 4 9.98 11.09 6.60
C ARG A 4 8.76 10.30 6.15
N ILE A 5 8.46 9.27 6.90
CA ILE A 5 7.25 8.47 6.76
C ILE A 5 6.42 8.69 8.02
N ASP A 6 5.22 9.23 7.87
CA ASP A 6 4.22 9.35 8.92
C ASP A 6 3.13 8.29 8.71
N GLN A 7 2.53 7.79 9.79
CA GLN A 7 1.43 6.83 9.76
C GLN A 7 0.17 7.49 10.31
N PHE A 8 -0.94 7.33 9.58
CA PHE A 8 -2.29 7.60 10.08
C PHE A 8 -3.08 6.29 10.11
N SER A 9 -3.79 6.03 11.21
CA SER A 9 -4.57 4.80 11.37
C SER A 9 -6.05 5.10 11.10
N ALA A 10 -6.50 4.79 9.89
CA ALA A 10 -7.89 4.99 9.47
C ALA A 10 -8.79 3.86 10.02
N PRO A 11 -9.95 4.16 10.62
CA PRO A 11 -10.86 3.13 11.10
C PRO A 11 -11.47 2.35 9.93
N ALA A 12 -11.54 1.01 10.06
CA ALA A 12 -12.21 0.14 9.10
C ALA A 12 -12.90 -1.04 9.80
N PRO A 13 -13.91 -1.70 9.19
CA PRO A 13 -14.68 -2.78 9.82
C PRO A 13 -13.85 -4.00 10.25
N ALA A 14 -12.82 -4.34 9.47
CA ALA A 14 -11.92 -5.49 9.75
C ALA A 14 -10.73 -5.12 10.66
N GLY A 15 -10.69 -3.90 11.18
CA GLY A 15 -9.59 -3.35 11.97
C GLY A 15 -8.95 -2.16 11.27
N PRO A 16 -8.19 -1.33 11.98
CA PRO A 16 -7.63 -0.11 11.43
C PRO A 16 -6.72 -0.37 10.21
N VAL A 17 -6.90 0.42 9.17
CA VAL A 17 -6.04 0.46 7.99
C VAL A 17 -4.94 1.51 8.21
N ASN A 18 -3.74 1.22 7.76
CA ASN A 18 -2.61 2.13 7.80
C ASN A 18 -2.56 2.95 6.52
N ALA A 19 -2.86 4.24 6.64
CA ALA A 19 -2.50 5.22 5.64
C ALA A 19 -1.08 5.72 5.89
N TRP A 20 -0.25 5.74 4.85
CA TRP A 20 1.13 6.18 4.95
C TRP A 20 1.31 7.51 4.22
N ILE A 21 2.04 8.42 4.83
CA ILE A 21 2.31 9.76 4.31
C ILE A 21 3.83 9.89 4.18
N VAL A 22 4.31 10.01 2.95
CA VAL A 22 5.75 10.08 2.62
C VAL A 22 6.07 11.46 2.07
N GLY A 23 7.03 12.14 2.66
CA GLY A 23 7.42 13.46 2.18
C GLY A 23 8.11 14.27 3.28
N ASP A 24 8.13 15.58 3.12
CA ASP A 24 8.73 16.50 4.08
C ASP A 24 7.70 17.45 4.74
N ASP A 25 8.09 18.67 5.06
CA ASP A 25 7.20 19.67 5.66
C ASP A 25 6.45 20.52 4.63
N GLU A 26 6.74 20.34 3.33
CA GLU A 26 6.14 21.10 2.24
C GLU A 26 5.26 20.21 1.35
N GLU A 27 5.78 19.03 0.94
CA GLU A 27 5.10 18.16 -0.02
C GLU A 27 5.09 16.69 0.41
N VAL A 28 4.03 15.97 0.04
CA VAL A 28 3.83 14.57 0.40
C VAL A 28 3.14 13.75 -0.71
N ILE A 29 3.36 12.44 -0.65
CA ILE A 29 2.52 11.42 -1.28
C ILE A 29 1.75 10.69 -0.18
N VAL A 30 0.46 10.43 -0.42
CA VAL A 30 -0.39 9.63 0.46
C VAL A 30 -0.58 8.23 -0.14
N ILE A 31 -0.35 7.19 0.66
CA ILE A 31 -0.52 5.79 0.25
C ILE A 31 -1.65 5.19 1.07
N ASP A 32 -2.63 4.59 0.38
CA ASP A 32 -3.81 3.92 0.97
C ASP A 32 -4.52 4.80 2.02
N PRO A 33 -5.19 5.89 1.63
CA PRO A 33 -5.78 6.85 2.57
C PRO A 33 -6.92 6.27 3.43
N GLY A 34 -7.34 5.03 3.19
CA GLY A 34 -8.40 4.39 3.95
C GLY A 34 -9.79 4.93 3.66
N SER A 35 -10.60 5.09 4.72
CA SER A 35 -12.00 5.56 4.62
C SER A 35 -12.28 6.83 5.42
N ASP A 36 -11.27 7.42 6.09
CA ASP A 36 -11.39 8.64 6.90
C ASP A 36 -10.61 9.79 6.27
N ALA A 37 -11.21 10.41 5.25
CA ALA A 37 -10.59 11.53 4.55
C ALA A 37 -10.30 12.71 5.48
N ALA A 38 -11.23 13.02 6.40
CA ALA A 38 -11.05 14.13 7.32
C ALA A 38 -9.86 13.93 8.26
N GLY A 39 -9.69 12.72 8.79
CA GLY A 39 -8.55 12.37 9.63
C GLY A 39 -7.21 12.39 8.87
N VAL A 40 -7.19 11.92 7.63
CA VAL A 40 -6.00 12.01 6.77
C VAL A 40 -5.65 13.46 6.48
N LEU A 41 -6.63 14.29 6.08
CA LEU A 41 -6.41 15.72 5.80
C LEU A 41 -5.92 16.48 7.02
N ASP A 42 -6.41 16.16 8.21
CA ASP A 42 -5.91 16.75 9.46
C ASP A 42 -4.44 16.34 9.75
N ALA A 43 -4.10 15.07 9.52
CA ALA A 43 -2.74 14.56 9.65
C ALA A 43 -1.76 15.17 8.62
N LEU A 44 -2.24 15.52 7.44
CA LEU A 44 -1.44 16.20 6.39
C LEU A 44 -1.09 17.63 6.79
N GLY A 45 -1.99 18.34 7.48
CA GLY A 45 -1.85 19.78 7.76
C GLY A 45 -1.76 20.59 6.47
N ASP A 46 -0.79 21.52 6.40
CA ASP A 46 -0.62 22.45 5.26
C ASP A 46 0.28 21.87 4.13
N ARG A 47 0.75 20.62 4.24
CA ARG A 47 1.59 19.98 3.22
C ARG A 47 0.82 19.73 1.94
N GLU A 48 1.42 20.01 0.78
CA GLU A 48 0.83 19.76 -0.54
C GLU A 48 0.84 18.25 -0.86
N VAL A 49 -0.30 17.71 -1.29
CA VAL A 49 -0.40 16.33 -1.78
C VAL A 49 -0.04 16.29 -3.26
N LEU A 50 1.07 15.64 -3.60
CA LEU A 50 1.52 15.50 -4.99
C LEU A 50 0.84 14.34 -5.71
N ALA A 51 0.48 13.28 -4.99
CA ALA A 51 -0.27 12.14 -5.49
C ALA A 51 -0.92 11.34 -4.35
N VAL A 52 -2.00 10.64 -4.66
CA VAL A 52 -2.56 9.59 -3.82
C VAL A 52 -2.32 8.26 -4.52
N ILE A 53 -1.64 7.31 -3.88
CA ILE A 53 -1.32 6.00 -4.44
C ILE A 53 -2.10 4.92 -3.70
N CYS A 54 -2.83 4.10 -4.45
CA CYS A 54 -3.59 2.97 -3.92
C CYS A 54 -2.85 1.68 -4.24
N THR A 55 -2.39 0.94 -3.21
CA THR A 55 -1.66 -0.33 -3.38
C THR A 55 -2.54 -1.41 -3.99
N HIS A 56 -3.86 -1.33 -3.80
CA HIS A 56 -4.88 -2.19 -4.37
C HIS A 56 -6.26 -1.52 -4.29
N GLY A 57 -7.29 -2.12 -4.87
CA GLY A 57 -8.59 -1.48 -5.08
C GLY A 57 -9.67 -1.72 -4.01
N HIS A 58 -9.39 -2.37 -2.88
CA HIS A 58 -10.40 -2.61 -1.84
C HIS A 58 -10.89 -1.31 -1.19
N ALA A 59 -12.21 -1.21 -0.99
CA ALA A 59 -12.88 0.00 -0.54
C ALA A 59 -12.36 0.57 0.78
N ASP A 60 -11.96 -0.26 1.72
CA ASP A 60 -11.40 0.15 3.01
C ASP A 60 -10.02 0.82 2.90
N HIS A 61 -9.32 0.66 1.76
CA HIS A 61 -8.06 1.32 1.45
C HIS A 61 -8.22 2.56 0.57
N VAL A 62 -9.24 2.59 -0.30
CA VAL A 62 -9.34 3.61 -1.35
C VAL A 62 -10.51 4.58 -1.18
N ALA A 63 -11.45 4.34 -0.26
CA ALA A 63 -12.68 5.12 -0.18
C ALA A 63 -12.44 6.63 0.00
N ALA A 64 -11.39 7.05 0.70
CA ALA A 64 -11.03 8.44 0.91
C ALA A 64 -10.15 9.03 -0.21
N ALA A 65 -9.73 8.24 -1.21
CA ALA A 65 -8.68 8.64 -2.16
C ALA A 65 -9.06 9.90 -2.95
N LEU A 66 -10.26 9.95 -3.51
CA LEU A 66 -10.71 11.12 -4.30
C LEU A 66 -10.84 12.38 -3.45
N GLU A 67 -11.39 12.28 -2.23
CA GLU A 67 -11.57 13.44 -1.35
C GLU A 67 -10.21 14.00 -0.87
N VAL A 68 -9.25 13.13 -0.55
CA VAL A 68 -7.88 13.54 -0.18
C VAL A 68 -7.17 14.20 -1.37
N ALA A 69 -7.31 13.62 -2.57
CA ALA A 69 -6.70 14.13 -3.78
C ALA A 69 -7.29 15.50 -4.22
N GLU A 70 -8.61 15.69 -4.06
CA GLU A 70 -9.33 16.91 -4.48
C GLU A 70 -8.79 18.19 -3.82
N ARG A 71 -8.25 18.09 -2.59
CA ARG A 71 -7.73 19.25 -1.87
C ARG A 71 -6.68 20.03 -2.66
N ASP A 72 -5.74 19.32 -3.30
CA ASP A 72 -4.61 19.91 -4.02
C ASP A 72 -4.65 19.58 -5.53
N GLU A 73 -5.79 19.08 -6.03
CA GLU A 73 -5.96 18.60 -7.42
C GLU A 73 -4.92 17.51 -7.78
N ALA A 74 -4.53 16.70 -6.80
CA ALA A 74 -3.52 15.65 -6.95
C ALA A 74 -4.06 14.48 -7.78
N PRO A 75 -3.24 13.81 -8.62
CA PRO A 75 -3.66 12.60 -9.31
C PRO A 75 -3.76 11.41 -8.35
N VAL A 76 -4.71 10.51 -8.63
CA VAL A 76 -4.83 9.21 -7.98
C VAL A 76 -4.25 8.12 -8.86
N ALA A 77 -3.37 7.28 -8.29
CA ALA A 77 -2.73 6.18 -8.98
C ALA A 77 -3.26 4.83 -8.50
N LEU A 78 -3.58 3.95 -9.45
CA LEU A 78 -4.03 2.58 -9.20
C LEU A 78 -3.55 1.66 -10.32
N HIS A 79 -3.25 0.39 -10.01
CA HIS A 79 -2.96 -0.60 -11.04
C HIS A 79 -4.24 -0.97 -11.83
N PRO A 80 -4.21 -0.98 -13.20
CA PRO A 80 -5.42 -1.11 -14.01
C PRO A 80 -6.20 -2.41 -13.82
N LYS A 81 -5.57 -3.47 -13.31
CA LYS A 81 -6.25 -4.74 -13.00
C LYS A 81 -7.20 -4.66 -11.81
N ASP A 82 -7.09 -3.64 -10.96
CA ASP A 82 -7.99 -3.40 -9.83
C ASP A 82 -9.08 -2.36 -10.12
N ARG A 83 -9.24 -1.95 -11.38
CA ARG A 83 -10.26 -0.98 -11.78
C ARG A 83 -11.69 -1.40 -11.38
N SER A 84 -12.01 -2.70 -11.39
CA SER A 84 -13.34 -3.17 -10.96
C SER A 84 -13.56 -2.94 -9.47
N LEU A 85 -12.58 -3.27 -8.63
CA LEU A 85 -12.63 -3.04 -7.18
C LEU A 85 -12.70 -1.54 -6.85
N TRP A 86 -11.93 -0.72 -7.55
CA TRP A 86 -11.99 0.73 -7.45
C TRP A 86 -13.40 1.28 -7.70
N ARG A 87 -14.07 0.80 -8.76
CA ARG A 87 -15.42 1.26 -9.14
C ARG A 87 -16.51 0.85 -8.16
N ASP A 88 -16.26 -0.14 -7.29
CA ASP A 88 -17.16 -0.47 -6.19
C ASP A 88 -17.18 0.63 -5.13
N ALA A 89 -16.04 1.28 -4.86
CA ALA A 89 -15.92 2.43 -3.97
C ALA A 89 -16.24 3.76 -4.67
N HIS A 90 -15.91 3.88 -5.96
CA HIS A 90 -16.00 5.11 -6.76
C HIS A 90 -16.77 4.87 -8.06
N PRO A 91 -18.12 4.68 -8.02
CA PRO A 91 -18.91 4.40 -9.21
C PRO A 91 -18.85 5.52 -10.23
N GLY A 92 -18.38 5.20 -11.44
CA GLY A 92 -18.30 6.16 -12.54
C GLY A 92 -17.01 6.98 -12.60
N GLU A 93 -16.11 6.80 -11.63
CA GLU A 93 -14.80 7.44 -11.60
C GLU A 93 -13.69 6.43 -11.95
N ASP A 94 -12.64 6.89 -12.60
CA ASP A 94 -11.42 6.12 -12.84
C ASP A 94 -10.24 6.82 -12.14
N ALA A 95 -9.20 6.04 -11.79
CA ALA A 95 -7.94 6.61 -11.32
C ALA A 95 -7.21 7.32 -12.47
N ASP A 96 -6.47 8.39 -12.16
CA ASP A 96 -5.81 9.25 -13.15
C ASP A 96 -4.56 8.60 -13.74
N ILE A 97 -3.82 7.85 -12.93
CA ILE A 97 -2.56 7.20 -13.30
C ILE A 97 -2.72 5.69 -13.22
N GLU A 98 -2.48 5.01 -14.34
CA GLU A 98 -2.36 3.55 -14.38
C GLU A 98 -0.93 3.16 -13.98
N MET A 99 -0.78 2.48 -12.84
CA MET A 99 0.53 1.98 -12.39
C MET A 99 0.95 0.74 -13.17
N GLU A 100 2.23 0.64 -13.42
CA GLU A 100 2.90 -0.54 -14.00
C GLU A 100 4.20 -0.84 -13.22
N ASP A 101 4.65 -2.09 -13.32
CA ASP A 101 5.87 -2.55 -12.66
C ASP A 101 7.09 -1.70 -13.07
N GLY A 102 7.93 -1.33 -12.12
CA GLY A 102 9.07 -0.44 -12.31
C GLY A 102 8.71 1.04 -12.51
N GLY A 103 7.42 1.41 -12.43
CA GLY A 103 7.00 2.82 -12.38
C GLY A 103 7.59 3.52 -11.16
N VAL A 104 7.79 4.84 -11.23
CA VAL A 104 8.41 5.61 -10.15
C VAL A 104 7.60 6.86 -9.84
N PHE A 105 7.37 7.10 -8.56
CA PHE A 105 6.87 8.36 -8.03
C PHE A 105 8.00 9.05 -7.25
N GLU A 106 8.08 10.37 -7.35
CA GLU A 106 9.10 11.17 -6.66
C GLU A 106 8.43 12.19 -5.73
N VAL A 107 8.97 12.35 -4.52
CA VAL A 107 8.52 13.33 -3.52
C VAL A 107 9.67 13.68 -2.59
N ALA A 108 9.90 14.96 -2.34
CA ALA A 108 10.87 15.47 -1.35
C ALA A 108 12.25 14.76 -1.44
N ASP A 109 12.78 14.63 -2.66
CA ASP A 109 14.08 14.03 -2.99
C ASP A 109 14.18 12.51 -2.77
N VAL A 110 13.07 11.78 -2.54
CA VAL A 110 13.04 10.30 -2.48
C VAL A 110 12.19 9.71 -3.60
N ARG A 111 12.45 8.44 -3.91
CA ARG A 111 11.79 7.69 -4.98
C ARG A 111 11.03 6.50 -4.43
N LEU A 112 9.78 6.35 -4.89
CA LEU A 112 8.93 5.21 -4.62
C LEU A 112 8.81 4.38 -5.91
N GLU A 113 9.46 3.22 -5.94
CA GLU A 113 9.40 2.30 -7.09
C GLU A 113 8.22 1.33 -6.94
N VAL A 114 7.42 1.20 -7.98
CA VAL A 114 6.29 0.29 -8.04
C VAL A 114 6.79 -1.13 -8.30
N ILE A 115 6.46 -2.06 -7.42
CA ILE A 115 6.67 -3.50 -7.56
C ILE A 115 5.30 -4.15 -7.76
N TYR A 116 5.04 -4.71 -8.94
CA TYR A 116 3.81 -5.44 -9.20
C TYR A 116 3.82 -6.78 -8.48
N ALA A 117 2.92 -6.95 -7.52
CA ALA A 117 2.89 -8.10 -6.59
C ALA A 117 1.47 -8.69 -6.45
N PRO A 118 0.93 -9.29 -7.53
CA PRO A 118 -0.44 -9.79 -7.54
C PRO A 118 -0.64 -10.98 -6.58
N GLY A 119 -1.89 -11.20 -6.18
CA GLY A 119 -2.26 -12.36 -5.37
C GLY A 119 -3.34 -12.03 -4.36
N HIS A 120 -3.19 -10.97 -3.55
CA HIS A 120 -4.28 -10.47 -2.69
C HIS A 120 -5.40 -9.88 -3.57
N THR A 121 -5.04 -9.05 -4.54
CA THR A 121 -5.89 -8.66 -5.67
C THR A 121 -5.12 -8.84 -6.97
N PRO A 122 -5.78 -8.85 -8.15
CA PRO A 122 -5.11 -8.91 -9.44
C PRO A 122 -4.18 -7.72 -9.71
N GLY A 123 -4.46 -6.56 -9.11
CA GLY A 123 -3.72 -5.31 -9.29
C GLY A 123 -2.87 -4.91 -8.09
N SER A 124 -2.66 -5.77 -7.11
CA SER A 124 -1.83 -5.45 -5.94
C SER A 124 -0.41 -5.05 -6.34
N VAL A 125 0.07 -3.95 -5.74
CA VAL A 125 1.43 -3.45 -5.86
C VAL A 125 2.03 -3.21 -4.48
N CYS A 126 3.36 -3.23 -4.42
CA CYS A 126 4.14 -2.67 -3.32
C CYS A 126 4.89 -1.42 -3.81
N LEU A 127 5.27 -0.55 -2.89
CA LEU A 127 6.08 0.64 -3.20
C LEU A 127 7.37 0.56 -2.40
N TYR A 128 8.50 0.46 -3.09
CA TYR A 128 9.82 0.40 -2.45
C TYR A 128 10.49 1.76 -2.47
N CYS A 129 10.96 2.21 -1.33
CA CYS A 129 11.77 3.41 -1.16
C CYS A 129 13.13 3.02 -0.60
N GLU A 130 14.13 2.93 -1.48
CA GLU A 130 15.51 2.61 -1.09
C GLU A 130 16.09 3.68 -0.16
N ASP A 131 15.83 4.97 -0.46
CA ASP A 131 16.35 6.11 0.29
C ASP A 131 15.91 6.10 1.78
N LEU A 132 14.71 5.59 2.07
CA LEU A 132 14.16 5.49 3.42
C LEU A 132 14.25 4.07 3.99
N GLY A 133 14.83 3.11 3.23
CA GLY A 133 14.93 1.70 3.64
C GLY A 133 13.58 1.09 3.99
N ALA A 134 12.54 1.36 3.19
CA ALA A 134 11.17 0.97 3.47
C ALA A 134 10.44 0.43 2.24
N VAL A 135 9.53 -0.53 2.45
CA VAL A 135 8.59 -1.02 1.45
C VAL A 135 7.17 -1.00 2.00
N PHE A 136 6.27 -0.33 1.28
CA PHE A 136 4.84 -0.29 1.58
C PHE A 136 4.19 -1.47 0.87
N THR A 137 3.64 -2.41 1.63
CA THR A 137 3.20 -3.70 1.08
C THR A 137 1.69 -3.84 0.93
N GLY A 138 0.91 -2.82 1.34
CA GLY A 138 -0.54 -2.92 1.34
C GLY A 138 -0.99 -4.22 2.03
N HIS A 139 -1.78 -5.03 1.33
CA HIS A 139 -2.20 -6.36 1.77
C HIS A 139 -1.42 -7.51 1.10
N VAL A 140 -0.35 -7.24 0.35
CA VAL A 140 0.52 -8.31 -0.17
C VAL A 140 1.18 -9.07 0.98
N MET A 141 1.71 -8.33 1.97
CA MET A 141 2.36 -8.92 3.14
C MET A 141 2.10 -8.05 4.39
N LEU A 142 1.59 -8.69 5.43
CA LEU A 142 1.46 -8.15 6.79
C LEU A 142 2.61 -8.68 7.66
N ALA A 143 2.69 -8.21 8.91
CA ALA A 143 3.73 -8.66 9.85
C ALA A 143 3.70 -10.17 10.11
N ASP A 144 2.50 -10.76 10.12
CA ASP A 144 2.28 -12.18 10.42
C ASP A 144 2.18 -13.06 9.16
N GLY A 145 2.33 -12.49 7.96
CA GLY A 145 2.31 -13.23 6.70
C GLY A 145 1.50 -12.56 5.59
N PRO A 146 1.19 -13.30 4.53
CA PRO A 146 0.26 -12.84 3.49
C PRO A 146 -1.07 -12.43 4.11
N ALA A 147 -1.66 -11.33 3.64
CA ALA A 147 -2.99 -10.94 4.11
C ALA A 147 -4.03 -12.03 3.77
N PRO A 148 -5.09 -12.17 4.57
CA PRO A 148 -6.17 -13.11 4.31
C PRO A 148 -6.77 -12.93 2.92
N GLN A 149 -7.22 -14.06 2.34
CA GLN A 149 -7.84 -14.12 1.01
C GLN A 149 -9.37 -14.08 1.17
N ASP A 150 -9.90 -12.93 1.47
CA ASP A 150 -11.35 -12.69 1.67
C ASP A 150 -12.04 -12.02 0.46
N GLY A 151 -11.29 -11.81 -0.61
CA GLY A 151 -11.74 -11.14 -1.82
C GLY A 151 -12.35 -12.07 -2.88
N GLU A 152 -12.82 -11.47 -3.95
CA GLU A 152 -13.42 -12.15 -5.11
C GLU A 152 -12.39 -12.96 -5.93
N TYR A 153 -11.09 -12.64 -5.77
CA TYR A 153 -9.99 -13.21 -6.60
C TYR A 153 -8.88 -13.81 -5.72
N PRO A 154 -9.17 -14.85 -4.91
CA PRO A 154 -8.16 -15.42 -4.02
C PRO A 154 -7.06 -16.15 -4.81
N ASP A 155 -5.82 -15.66 -4.72
CA ASP A 155 -4.63 -16.31 -5.27
C ASP A 155 -3.49 -16.34 -4.24
N PHE A 156 -3.67 -17.15 -3.21
CA PHE A 156 -2.68 -17.29 -2.14
C PHE A 156 -1.31 -17.76 -2.65
N ALA A 157 -1.29 -18.64 -3.65
CA ALA A 157 -0.04 -19.11 -4.24
C ALA A 157 0.68 -17.97 -5.00
N GLY A 158 -0.06 -17.17 -5.77
CA GLY A 158 0.46 -15.98 -6.42
C GLY A 158 1.00 -14.96 -5.43
N GLN A 159 0.28 -14.73 -4.32
CA GLN A 159 0.73 -13.82 -3.26
C GLN A 159 2.02 -14.29 -2.58
N LEU A 160 2.14 -15.57 -2.23
CA LEU A 160 3.39 -16.16 -1.70
C LEU A 160 4.53 -16.07 -2.71
N ASN A 161 4.26 -16.34 -4.00
CA ASN A 161 5.26 -16.20 -5.04
C ASN A 161 5.74 -14.74 -5.17
N ALA A 162 4.83 -13.77 -5.14
CA ALA A 162 5.19 -12.36 -5.19
C ALA A 162 6.05 -11.94 -3.99
N ILE A 163 5.72 -12.38 -2.78
CA ILE A 163 6.55 -12.15 -1.59
C ILE A 163 7.95 -12.75 -1.79
N GLY A 164 8.02 -14.02 -2.17
CA GLY A 164 9.30 -14.74 -2.32
C GLY A 164 10.18 -14.19 -3.43
N GLU A 165 9.60 -13.78 -4.55
CA GLU A 165 10.33 -13.36 -5.75
C GLU A 165 10.72 -11.86 -5.70
N TYR A 166 9.85 -10.99 -5.14
CA TYR A 166 10.05 -9.55 -5.24
C TYR A 166 10.36 -8.87 -3.91
N LEU A 167 9.85 -9.38 -2.77
CA LEU A 167 10.06 -8.73 -1.48
C LEU A 167 11.24 -9.31 -0.69
N LEU A 168 11.36 -10.63 -0.61
CA LEU A 168 12.47 -11.24 0.15
C LEU A 168 13.87 -10.92 -0.39
N PRO A 169 14.09 -10.63 -1.70
CA PRO A 169 15.39 -10.17 -2.18
C PRO A 169 15.79 -8.76 -1.76
N LEU A 170 14.87 -7.95 -1.21
CA LEU A 170 15.20 -6.61 -0.69
C LEU A 170 16.17 -6.72 0.50
N PRO A 171 16.93 -5.65 0.83
CA PRO A 171 17.84 -5.66 1.98
C PRO A 171 17.13 -6.12 3.25
N ALA A 172 17.80 -6.96 4.05
CA ALA A 172 17.20 -7.62 5.22
C ALA A 172 16.68 -6.65 6.30
N ASP A 173 17.26 -5.45 6.38
CA ASP A 173 16.88 -4.37 7.30
C ASP A 173 15.79 -3.43 6.72
N THR A 174 15.32 -3.67 5.49
CA THR A 174 14.19 -2.92 4.93
C THR A 174 12.97 -3.07 5.82
N ARG A 175 12.41 -1.92 6.24
CA ARG A 175 11.16 -1.86 7.00
C ARG A 175 10.01 -2.23 6.10
N VAL A 176 9.15 -3.11 6.57
CA VAL A 176 7.91 -3.49 5.90
C VAL A 176 6.77 -2.72 6.55
N LEU A 177 6.10 -1.90 5.76
CA LEU A 177 5.02 -0.99 6.14
C LEU A 177 3.71 -1.51 5.54
N PRO A 178 2.97 -2.36 6.27
CA PRO A 178 1.77 -2.99 5.74
C PRO A 178 0.56 -2.07 5.75
N GLY A 179 -0.44 -2.38 4.94
CA GLY A 179 -1.72 -1.68 4.92
C GLY A 179 -2.56 -1.92 6.19
N GLN A 180 -2.20 -2.92 7.01
CA GLN A 180 -2.87 -3.22 8.28
C GLN A 180 -1.90 -3.87 9.26
N GLY A 181 -2.08 -3.57 10.57
CA GLY A 181 -1.24 -4.15 11.64
C GLY A 181 0.11 -3.45 11.80
N PRO A 182 1.03 -4.05 12.59
CA PRO A 182 2.31 -3.44 12.92
C PRO A 182 3.33 -3.57 11.78
N GLU A 183 4.34 -2.69 11.81
CA GLU A 183 5.53 -2.82 10.97
C GLU A 183 6.31 -4.12 11.29
N THR A 184 7.07 -4.58 10.29
CA THR A 184 8.04 -5.66 10.42
C THR A 184 9.27 -5.37 9.56
N THR A 185 10.10 -6.36 9.26
CA THR A 185 11.28 -6.24 8.37
C THR A 185 11.35 -7.40 7.41
N ILE A 186 12.11 -7.23 6.32
CA ILE A 186 12.37 -8.32 5.37
C ILE A 186 13.05 -9.50 6.06
N ALA A 187 14.00 -9.26 6.98
CA ALA A 187 14.62 -10.34 7.76
C ALA A 187 13.62 -11.18 8.56
N MET A 188 12.58 -10.55 9.13
CA MET A 188 11.53 -11.29 9.85
C MET A 188 10.61 -12.03 8.91
N ALA A 189 10.29 -11.47 7.75
CA ALA A 189 9.52 -12.13 6.71
C ALA A 189 10.26 -13.38 6.19
N GLU A 190 11.55 -13.24 5.84
CA GLU A 190 12.40 -14.34 5.40
C GLU A 190 12.44 -15.49 6.42
N LYS A 191 12.61 -15.15 7.71
CA LYS A 191 12.63 -16.14 8.79
C LYS A 191 11.34 -16.95 8.91
N ASN A 192 10.20 -16.33 8.62
CA ASN A 192 8.87 -16.92 8.79
C ASN A 192 8.29 -17.52 7.49
N PHE A 193 8.89 -17.24 6.35
CA PHE A 193 8.33 -17.55 5.03
C PHE A 193 8.00 -19.04 4.83
N ASP A 194 8.89 -19.94 5.22
CA ASP A 194 8.67 -21.40 5.12
C ASP A 194 7.45 -21.83 5.95
N SER A 195 7.22 -21.20 7.09
CA SER A 195 6.03 -21.48 7.92
C SER A 195 4.74 -21.00 7.28
N TRP A 196 4.77 -19.88 6.57
CA TRP A 196 3.62 -19.38 5.81
C TRP A 196 3.27 -20.30 4.63
N VAL A 197 4.30 -20.77 3.91
CA VAL A 197 4.13 -21.77 2.84
C VAL A 197 3.52 -23.06 3.38
N ALA A 198 4.00 -23.56 4.53
CA ALA A 198 3.52 -24.79 5.14
C ALA A 198 2.09 -24.70 5.70
N ALA A 199 1.69 -23.52 6.21
CA ALA A 199 0.35 -23.29 6.76
C ALA A 199 -0.73 -23.20 5.68
N GLY A 200 -0.37 -22.75 4.47
CA GLY A 200 -1.31 -22.58 3.36
C GLY A 200 -2.32 -21.45 3.60
N PRO A 201 -3.41 -21.37 2.84
CA PRO A 201 -4.38 -20.25 2.86
C PRO A 201 -5.20 -20.12 4.15
N GLY A 202 -4.90 -20.84 5.19
CA GLY A 202 -5.55 -20.77 6.49
C GLY A 202 -4.88 -19.84 7.51
N LEU A 203 -3.90 -19.05 7.13
CA LEU A 203 -3.29 -18.03 7.97
C LEU A 203 -4.26 -16.83 8.07
N GLY A 204 -4.84 -16.62 9.24
CA GLY A 204 -5.68 -15.45 9.51
C GLY A 204 -7.06 -15.80 10.10
N GLY A 205 -7.07 -16.68 11.08
CA GLY A 205 -8.24 -16.95 11.92
C GLY A 205 -8.02 -16.44 13.33
#